data_30f2aa352af963f7cb462d1810fbd263
#
_entry.id   30f2aa352af963f7cb462d1810fbd263
#
_cell.length_a   1.000
_cell.length_b   1.000
_cell.length_c   1.000
_cell.angle_alpha   90.00
_cell.angle_beta   90.00
_cell.angle_gamma   90.00
#
_symmetry.space_group_name_H-M   'P 1'
#
loop_
_entity.id
_entity.type
_entity.pdbx_description
1 polymer ?
#
loop_
_entity_poly.entity_id
_entity_poly.type
_entity_poly.pdbx_seq_one_letter_code
_entity_poly.pdbx_strand_id
1 'polypeptide(L)'
;MGVLNSSRKAMKGFIEKSYSMGQLHGEMKKINDPRRQNLIETVHLTKAEENKVDTLFVSTYGKKIKYDWHRLYQSFTGKFDENYFPEYLFSSVLEPKMNPMDYRYVLDDKLLLPLFCVGVEHVRTPRTYYSVCDGICFDEEKNIVDLKNDNFNGGGVQRQ
;
A
#
# COMPACT_ATOMS: atom_id res chain seq x y z
N MET A 1 -18.96 -5.03 32.63
CA MET A 1 -18.69 -5.22 31.19
C MET A 1 -18.26 -3.95 30.42
N GLY A 2 -18.64 -2.74 30.84
CA GLY A 2 -18.35 -1.47 30.13
C GLY A 2 -16.86 -1.07 30.08
N VAL A 3 -16.09 -1.25 31.16
CA VAL A 3 -14.71 -0.76 31.28
C VAL A 3 -13.74 -1.53 30.35
N LEU A 4 -13.89 -2.83 30.23
CA LEU A 4 -13.07 -3.67 29.33
C LEU A 4 -13.27 -3.31 27.85
N ASN A 5 -14.49 -2.99 27.44
CA ASN A 5 -14.78 -2.57 26.07
C ASN A 5 -14.20 -1.18 25.74
N SER A 6 -14.23 -0.26 26.72
CA SER A 6 -13.63 1.08 26.56
C SER A 6 -12.11 0.99 26.39
N SER A 7 -11.44 0.18 27.22
CA SER A 7 -9.98 -0.01 27.14
C SER A 7 -9.55 -0.67 25.82
N ARG A 8 -10.30 -1.66 25.34
CA ARG A 8 -10.03 -2.29 24.02
C ARG A 8 -10.19 -1.30 22.86
N LYS A 9 -11.24 -0.47 22.90
CA LYS A 9 -11.47 0.54 21.87
C LYS A 9 -10.38 1.61 21.88
N ALA A 10 -9.92 2.05 23.04
CA ALA A 10 -8.83 3.01 23.18
C ALA A 10 -7.51 2.42 22.66
N MET A 11 -7.21 1.16 22.99
CA MET A 11 -6.00 0.48 22.52
C MET A 11 -6.02 0.27 20.99
N LYS A 12 -7.16 -0.15 20.42
CA LYS A 12 -7.33 -0.27 18.97
C LYS A 12 -7.09 1.07 18.28
N GLY A 13 -7.69 2.16 18.74
CA GLY A 13 -7.48 3.50 18.18
C GLY A 13 -6.02 3.98 18.28
N PHE A 14 -5.31 3.62 19.35
CA PHE A 14 -3.88 3.90 19.49
C PHE A 14 -3.04 3.14 18.44
N ILE A 15 -3.30 1.84 18.26
CA ILE A 15 -2.61 1.00 17.27
C ILE A 15 -2.85 1.54 15.85
N GLU A 16 -4.11 1.83 15.49
CA GLU A 16 -4.47 2.38 14.18
C GLU A 16 -3.77 3.72 13.92
N LYS A 17 -3.73 4.60 14.93
CA LYS A 17 -3.03 5.90 14.83
C LYS A 17 -1.53 5.72 14.65
N SER A 18 -0.92 4.82 15.41
CA SER A 18 0.52 4.51 15.32
C SER A 18 0.85 3.95 13.94
N TYR A 19 0.03 3.05 13.42
CA TYR A 19 0.16 2.52 12.06
C TYR A 19 0.07 3.63 11.01
N SER A 20 -0.96 4.47 11.05
CA SER A 20 -1.12 5.62 10.13
C SER A 20 0.08 6.56 10.17
N MET A 21 0.62 6.84 11.35
CA MET A 21 1.84 7.67 11.49
C MET A 21 3.07 7.01 10.88
N GLY A 22 3.22 5.69 11.05
CA GLY A 22 4.29 4.91 10.43
C GLY A 22 4.21 4.95 8.90
N GLN A 23 3.03 4.76 8.34
CA GLN A 23 2.78 4.87 6.89
C GLN A 23 3.08 6.27 6.37
N LEU A 24 2.59 7.30 7.05
CA LEU A 24 2.89 8.69 6.71
C LEU A 24 4.40 8.95 6.67
N HIS A 25 5.13 8.52 7.71
CA HIS A 25 6.58 8.69 7.76
C HIS A 25 7.28 7.94 6.63
N GLY A 26 6.87 6.70 6.36
CA GLY A 26 7.40 5.89 5.26
C GLY A 26 7.23 6.57 3.90
N GLU A 27 6.05 7.08 3.59
CA GLU A 27 5.77 7.79 2.34
C GLU A 27 6.53 9.11 2.24
N MET A 28 6.62 9.86 3.35
CA MET A 28 7.44 11.09 3.39
C MET A 28 8.93 10.80 3.17
N LYS A 29 9.43 9.66 3.63
CA LYS A 29 10.80 9.22 3.34
C LYS A 29 10.96 8.85 1.86
N LYS A 30 9.98 8.15 1.26
CA LYS A 30 10.01 7.77 -0.15
C LYS A 30 9.98 8.99 -1.09
N ILE A 31 9.17 10.02 -0.78
CA ILE A 31 9.10 11.22 -1.63
C ILE A 31 10.41 12.01 -1.58
N ASN A 32 11.14 11.95 -0.46
CA ASN A 32 12.44 12.59 -0.29
C ASN A 32 13.63 11.78 -0.87
N ASP A 33 13.38 10.62 -1.49
CA ASP A 33 14.44 9.88 -2.21
C ASP A 33 15.02 10.77 -3.33
N PRO A 34 16.36 10.88 -3.46
CA PRO A 34 16.99 11.76 -4.46
C PRO A 34 16.50 11.53 -5.90
N ARG A 35 16.18 10.28 -6.27
CA ARG A 35 15.65 9.94 -7.60
C ARG A 35 14.27 10.56 -7.83
N ARG A 36 13.40 10.56 -6.81
CA ARG A 36 12.09 11.22 -6.88
C ARG A 36 12.23 12.74 -6.85
N GLN A 37 13.11 13.26 -6.01
CA GLN A 37 13.37 14.71 -5.93
C GLN A 37 13.86 15.26 -7.27
N ASN A 38 14.78 14.59 -7.94
CA ASN A 38 15.23 14.97 -9.28
C ASN A 38 14.07 15.07 -10.28
N LEU A 39 13.09 14.17 -10.23
CA LEU A 39 11.89 14.24 -11.07
C LEU A 39 10.97 15.38 -10.67
N ILE A 40 10.75 15.59 -9.39
CA ILE A 40 9.93 16.66 -8.84
C ILE A 40 10.48 18.03 -9.25
N GLU A 41 11.78 18.21 -9.21
CA GLU A 41 12.44 19.47 -9.56
C GLU A 41 12.28 19.85 -11.03
N THR A 42 12.03 18.90 -11.92
CA THR A 42 11.79 19.16 -13.34
C THR A 42 10.41 19.77 -13.62
N VAL A 43 9.49 19.74 -12.65
CA VAL A 43 8.11 20.19 -12.81
C VAL A 43 7.80 21.33 -11.85
N HIS A 44 7.27 22.42 -12.38
CA HIS A 44 6.80 23.56 -11.61
C HIS A 44 5.31 23.79 -11.86
N LEU A 45 4.51 23.74 -10.79
CA LEU A 45 3.10 24.10 -10.90
C LEU A 45 2.96 25.62 -11.02
N THR A 46 2.06 26.04 -11.88
CA THR A 46 1.62 27.44 -11.94
C THR A 46 0.78 27.80 -10.73
N LYS A 47 0.67 29.08 -10.42
CA LYS A 47 -0.21 29.54 -9.31
C LYS A 47 -1.67 29.13 -9.49
N ALA A 48 -2.15 29.06 -10.71
CA ALA A 48 -3.49 28.60 -11.03
C ALA A 48 -3.68 27.11 -10.72
N GLU A 49 -2.67 26.26 -11.02
CA GLU A 49 -2.69 24.82 -10.72
C GLU A 49 -2.59 24.57 -9.22
N GLU A 50 -1.71 25.27 -8.49
CA GLU A 50 -1.66 25.22 -7.03
C GLU A 50 -3.01 25.56 -6.41
N ASN A 51 -3.67 26.63 -6.88
CA ASN A 51 -4.98 27.02 -6.38
C ASN A 51 -6.06 25.97 -6.64
N LYS A 52 -6.03 25.26 -7.76
CA LYS A 52 -6.95 24.14 -8.04
C LYS A 52 -6.74 23.00 -7.05
N VAL A 53 -5.49 22.59 -6.80
CA VAL A 53 -5.15 21.56 -5.80
C VAL A 53 -5.61 22.01 -4.42
N ASP A 54 -5.29 23.24 -3.99
CA ASP A 54 -5.69 23.77 -2.71
C ASP A 54 -7.21 23.77 -2.55
N THR A 55 -7.96 24.25 -3.55
CA THR A 55 -9.42 24.29 -3.52
C THR A 55 -10.00 22.89 -3.36
N LEU A 56 -9.51 21.90 -4.15
CA LEU A 56 -9.98 20.53 -4.07
C LEU A 56 -9.72 19.93 -2.69
N PHE A 57 -8.47 19.98 -2.21
CA PHE A 57 -8.12 19.32 -0.95
C PHE A 57 -8.63 20.04 0.29
N VAL A 58 -8.75 21.37 0.29
CA VAL A 58 -9.40 22.09 1.38
C VAL A 58 -10.88 21.74 1.47
N SER A 59 -11.58 21.63 0.32
CA SER A 59 -13.01 21.29 0.32
C SER A 59 -13.28 19.81 0.68
N THR A 60 -12.41 18.88 0.31
CA THR A 60 -12.62 17.45 0.49
C THR A 60 -11.90 16.86 1.71
N TYR A 61 -10.72 17.37 2.02
CA TYR A 61 -9.86 16.89 3.10
C TYR A 61 -9.74 17.85 4.28
N GLY A 62 -10.22 19.10 4.14
CA GLY A 62 -10.22 20.11 5.18
C GLY A 62 -8.90 20.88 5.35
N LYS A 63 -7.87 20.61 4.56
CA LYS A 63 -6.57 21.30 4.64
C LYS A 63 -5.79 21.22 3.34
N LYS A 64 -4.86 22.16 3.17
CA LYS A 64 -3.87 22.12 2.09
C LYS A 64 -2.92 20.96 2.22
N ILE A 65 -2.42 20.51 1.09
CA ILE A 65 -1.43 19.43 0.97
C ILE A 65 -0.14 19.94 0.31
N LYS A 66 0.93 19.14 0.40
CA LYS A 66 2.16 19.39 -0.36
C LYS A 66 1.97 19.02 -1.81
N TYR A 67 2.54 19.81 -2.72
CA TYR A 67 2.40 19.61 -4.18
C TYR A 67 3.39 18.59 -4.76
N ASP A 68 4.30 18.04 -3.94
CA ASP A 68 5.37 17.14 -4.40
C ASP A 68 4.84 15.94 -5.16
N TRP A 69 3.71 15.36 -4.73
CA TRP A 69 3.08 14.23 -5.44
C TRP A 69 2.46 14.63 -6.77
N HIS A 70 1.85 15.82 -6.86
CA HIS A 70 1.32 16.35 -8.12
C HIS A 70 2.44 16.59 -9.11
N ARG A 71 3.55 17.18 -8.66
CA ARG A 71 4.75 17.39 -9.47
C ARG A 71 5.38 16.06 -9.91
N LEU A 72 5.49 15.10 -8.99
CA LEU A 72 6.01 13.77 -9.30
C LEU A 72 5.16 13.05 -10.37
N TYR A 73 3.83 13.01 -10.19
CA TYR A 73 2.95 12.36 -11.15
C TYR A 73 2.95 13.07 -12.50
N GLN A 74 2.97 14.39 -12.50
CA GLN A 74 3.10 15.16 -13.72
C GLN A 74 4.42 14.92 -14.46
N SER A 75 5.52 14.66 -13.73
CA SER A 75 6.79 14.30 -14.37
C SER A 75 6.72 13.00 -15.19
N PHE A 76 5.86 12.07 -14.80
CA PHE A 76 5.64 10.81 -15.54
C PHE A 76 4.58 10.94 -16.63
N THR A 77 3.50 11.68 -16.38
CA THR A 77 2.36 11.77 -17.32
C THR A 77 2.50 12.90 -18.33
N GLY A 78 3.35 13.88 -18.04
CA GLY A 78 3.48 15.12 -18.83
C GLY A 78 2.27 16.06 -18.72
N LYS A 79 1.30 15.76 -17.84
CA LYS A 79 0.05 16.54 -17.72
C LYS A 79 -0.25 16.85 -16.27
N PHE A 80 -0.75 18.06 -16.01
CA PHE A 80 -1.30 18.43 -14.71
C PHE A 80 -2.70 17.85 -14.56
N ASP A 81 -2.98 17.33 -13.35
CA ASP A 81 -4.31 16.94 -12.91
C ASP A 81 -4.43 17.24 -11.40
N GLU A 82 -5.39 18.05 -11.01
CA GLU A 82 -5.66 18.36 -9.60
C GLU A 82 -6.14 17.16 -8.80
N ASN A 83 -6.64 16.12 -9.48
CA ASN A 83 -7.16 14.89 -8.86
C ASN A 83 -6.06 13.88 -8.53
N TYR A 84 -4.80 14.15 -8.82
CA TYR A 84 -3.72 13.27 -8.38
C TYR A 84 -3.76 13.11 -6.86
N PHE A 85 -3.98 11.86 -6.42
CA PHE A 85 -4.14 11.56 -5.02
C PHE A 85 -2.79 11.16 -4.40
N PRO A 86 -2.28 11.93 -3.41
CA PRO A 86 -0.98 11.65 -2.82
C PRO A 86 -0.91 10.29 -2.11
N GLU A 87 0.13 9.50 -2.38
CA GLU A 87 0.34 8.18 -1.75
C GLU A 87 0.28 8.24 -0.22
N TYR A 88 0.82 9.30 0.40
CA TYR A 88 0.78 9.41 1.85
C TYR A 88 -0.65 9.52 2.41
N LEU A 89 -1.56 10.18 1.69
CA LEU A 89 -2.97 10.23 2.08
C LEU A 89 -3.66 8.88 1.86
N PHE A 90 -3.32 8.21 0.76
CA PHE A 90 -3.82 6.88 0.51
C PHE A 90 -3.41 5.93 1.65
N SER A 91 -2.13 5.76 1.89
CA SER A 91 -1.59 4.76 2.83
C SER A 91 -1.87 5.08 4.30
N SER A 92 -1.91 6.37 4.69
CA SER A 92 -2.10 6.75 6.09
C SER A 92 -3.53 7.07 6.49
N VAL A 93 -4.41 7.39 5.53
CA VAL A 93 -5.79 7.83 5.81
C VAL A 93 -6.82 6.96 5.15
N LEU A 94 -6.71 6.73 3.83
CA LEU A 94 -7.75 6.06 3.06
C LEU A 94 -7.68 4.54 3.21
N GLU A 95 -6.51 3.95 2.97
CA GLU A 95 -6.30 2.50 3.04
C GLU A 95 -6.70 1.90 4.40
N PRO A 96 -6.32 2.47 5.56
CA PRO A 96 -6.75 1.93 6.86
C PRO A 96 -8.26 1.95 7.08
N LYS A 97 -8.98 2.85 6.39
CA LYS A 97 -10.45 2.92 6.45
C LYS A 97 -11.11 1.92 5.51
N MET A 98 -10.53 1.71 4.33
CA MET A 98 -11.05 0.78 3.33
C MET A 98 -10.70 -0.67 3.67
N ASN A 99 -9.51 -0.89 4.22
CA ASN A 99 -8.98 -2.19 4.63
C ASN A 99 -8.71 -2.20 6.14
N PRO A 100 -9.74 -2.38 6.99
CA PRO A 100 -9.54 -2.47 8.43
C PRO A 100 -8.56 -3.57 8.80
N MET A 101 -7.65 -3.31 9.75
CA MET A 101 -6.57 -4.23 10.15
C MET A 101 -7.07 -5.63 10.53
N ASP A 102 -8.29 -5.73 11.06
CA ASP A 102 -8.89 -7.01 11.47
C ASP A 102 -9.07 -8.00 10.30
N TYR A 103 -9.23 -7.49 9.06
CA TYR A 103 -9.43 -8.30 7.85
C TYR A 103 -8.20 -8.31 6.95
N ARG A 104 -7.30 -7.37 7.13
CA ARG A 104 -6.14 -7.15 6.26
C ARG A 104 -5.25 -8.37 6.19
N TYR A 105 -4.95 -8.99 7.34
CA TYR A 105 -4.06 -10.15 7.41
C TYR A 105 -4.50 -11.28 6.47
N VAL A 106 -5.79 -11.57 6.44
CA VAL A 106 -6.36 -12.64 5.60
C VAL A 106 -6.37 -12.25 4.13
N LEU A 107 -6.70 -10.97 3.83
CA LEU A 107 -6.80 -10.50 2.44
C LEU A 107 -5.44 -10.21 1.80
N ASP A 108 -4.43 -9.86 2.60
CA ASP A 108 -3.07 -9.61 2.13
C ASP A 108 -2.27 -10.91 1.92
N ASP A 109 -2.75 -12.04 2.47
CA ASP A 109 -2.10 -13.34 2.29
C ASP A 109 -2.37 -13.90 0.89
N LYS A 110 -1.35 -13.81 0.05
CA LYS A 110 -1.40 -14.29 -1.33
C LYS A 110 -1.61 -15.80 -1.46
N LEU A 111 -1.29 -16.57 -0.42
CA LEU A 111 -1.54 -18.00 -0.40
C LEU A 111 -3.03 -18.33 -0.27
N LEU A 112 -3.82 -17.40 0.29
CA LEU A 112 -5.27 -17.54 0.41
C LEU A 112 -6.03 -17.07 -0.84
N LEU A 113 -5.38 -16.32 -1.74
CA LEU A 113 -6.03 -15.79 -2.95
C LEU A 113 -6.71 -16.88 -3.80
N PRO A 114 -6.09 -18.06 -4.07
CA PRO A 114 -6.76 -19.14 -4.80
C PRO A 114 -8.04 -19.61 -4.12
N LEU A 115 -8.08 -19.65 -2.78
CA LEU A 115 -9.27 -20.06 -2.02
C LEU A 115 -10.41 -19.06 -2.16
N PHE A 116 -10.11 -17.76 -2.14
CA PHE A 116 -11.11 -16.70 -2.34
C PHE A 116 -11.70 -16.69 -3.76
N CYS A 117 -10.94 -17.20 -4.73
CA CYS A 117 -11.37 -17.22 -6.13
C CYS A 117 -12.06 -18.54 -6.53
N VAL A 118 -12.16 -19.52 -5.63
CA VAL A 118 -12.86 -20.78 -5.92
C VAL A 118 -14.34 -20.49 -6.21
N GLY A 119 -14.81 -20.98 -7.36
CA GLY A 119 -16.22 -20.84 -7.79
C GLY A 119 -16.58 -19.46 -8.35
N VAL A 120 -15.64 -18.53 -8.48
CA VAL A 120 -15.89 -17.26 -9.16
C VAL A 120 -15.72 -17.46 -10.67
N GLU A 121 -16.82 -17.28 -11.44
CA GLU A 121 -16.79 -17.42 -12.88
C GLU A 121 -15.79 -16.46 -13.54
N HIS A 122 -15.08 -16.96 -14.55
CA HIS A 122 -14.10 -16.21 -15.34
C HIS A 122 -12.88 -15.67 -14.56
N VAL A 123 -12.71 -16.07 -13.29
CA VAL A 123 -11.53 -15.71 -12.49
C VAL A 123 -10.59 -16.90 -12.41
N ARG A 124 -9.31 -16.66 -12.75
CA ARG A 124 -8.22 -17.61 -12.56
C ARG A 124 -7.10 -16.97 -11.78
N THR A 125 -6.61 -17.68 -10.78
CA THR A 125 -5.38 -17.30 -10.05
C THR A 125 -4.16 -17.93 -10.71
N PRO A 126 -2.98 -17.32 -10.61
CA PRO A 126 -1.74 -17.97 -11.00
C PRO A 126 -1.55 -19.29 -10.24
N ARG A 127 -0.98 -20.28 -10.92
CA ARG A 127 -0.57 -21.53 -10.26
C ARG A 127 0.55 -21.24 -9.27
N THR A 128 0.42 -21.75 -8.05
CA THR A 128 1.44 -21.62 -7.02
C THR A 128 2.33 -22.86 -7.06
N TYR A 129 3.53 -22.73 -7.60
CA TYR A 129 4.50 -23.81 -7.66
C TYR A 129 5.25 -23.99 -6.35
N TYR A 130 5.54 -22.87 -5.67
CA TYR A 130 6.28 -22.86 -4.42
C TYR A 130 5.66 -21.83 -3.47
N SER A 131 5.71 -22.15 -2.19
CA SER A 131 5.30 -21.24 -1.11
C SER A 131 6.35 -21.23 -0.01
N VAL A 132 6.57 -20.10 0.63
CA VAL A 132 7.48 -19.99 1.78
C VAL A 132 6.65 -19.57 2.98
N CYS A 133 6.69 -20.39 4.03
CA CYS A 133 6.03 -20.11 5.30
C CYS A 133 7.08 -20.28 6.42
N ASP A 134 7.24 -19.26 7.24
CA ASP A 134 8.23 -19.22 8.33
C ASP A 134 9.66 -19.58 7.89
N GLY A 135 10.03 -19.17 6.68
CA GLY A 135 11.35 -19.45 6.11
C GLY A 135 11.54 -20.86 5.53
N ILE A 136 10.52 -21.70 5.59
CA ILE A 136 10.51 -23.04 4.98
C ILE A 136 9.82 -22.95 3.63
N CYS A 137 10.50 -23.49 2.58
CA CYS A 137 9.93 -23.56 1.25
C CYS A 137 9.21 -24.89 1.04
N PHE A 138 8.04 -24.82 0.43
CA PHE A 138 7.20 -25.96 0.07
C PHE A 138 6.93 -25.94 -1.43
N ASP A 139 6.92 -27.12 -2.07
CA ASP A 139 6.43 -27.29 -3.43
C ASP A 139 4.88 -27.30 -3.50
N GLU A 140 4.34 -27.56 -4.68
CA GLU A 140 2.90 -27.64 -4.91
C GLU A 140 2.25 -28.79 -4.14
N GLU A 141 2.94 -29.90 -3.95
CA GLU A 141 2.50 -31.08 -3.18
C GLU A 141 2.71 -30.93 -1.67
N LYS A 142 3.21 -29.75 -1.21
CA LYS A 142 3.54 -29.47 0.18
C LYS A 142 4.74 -30.23 0.74
N ASN A 143 5.63 -30.72 -0.11
CA ASN A 143 6.93 -31.23 0.34
C ASN A 143 7.88 -30.07 0.61
N ILE A 144 8.77 -30.26 1.59
CA ILE A 144 9.83 -29.28 1.88
C ILE A 144 10.88 -29.31 0.76
N VAL A 145 11.22 -28.15 0.23
CA VAL A 145 12.20 -27.97 -0.85
C VAL A 145 13.41 -27.21 -0.32
N ASP A 146 14.60 -27.72 -0.53
CA ASP A 146 15.86 -27.02 -0.24
C ASP A 146 16.27 -26.15 -1.45
N LEU A 147 15.93 -24.87 -1.39
CA LEU A 147 16.24 -23.89 -2.45
C LEU A 147 17.74 -23.73 -2.76
N LYS A 148 18.63 -24.25 -1.90
CA LYS A 148 20.09 -24.17 -2.13
C LYS A 148 20.61 -25.36 -2.94
N ASN A 149 19.96 -26.52 -2.81
CA ASN A 149 20.40 -27.76 -3.42
C ASN A 149 19.56 -28.15 -4.63
N ASP A 150 18.32 -27.69 -4.71
CA ASP A 150 17.47 -27.96 -5.86
C ASP A 150 17.74 -26.92 -6.96
N ASN A 151 17.96 -27.40 -8.20
CA ASN A 151 18.16 -26.54 -9.38
C ASN A 151 16.91 -25.70 -9.66
N PHE A 152 16.80 -24.55 -8.97
CA PHE A 152 15.67 -23.65 -9.04
C PHE A 152 15.76 -22.78 -10.29
N ASN A 153 15.11 -23.17 -11.36
CA ASN A 153 14.98 -22.37 -12.59
C ASN A 153 13.75 -21.44 -12.48
N GLY A 154 13.91 -20.31 -11.80
CA GLY A 154 13.23 -19.08 -12.17
C GLY A 154 11.73 -18.94 -11.91
N GLY A 155 11.14 -19.61 -10.93
CA GLY A 155 9.79 -19.30 -10.46
C GLY A 155 9.81 -18.21 -9.36
N GLY A 156 8.89 -17.23 -9.41
CA GLY A 156 8.81 -16.19 -8.38
C GLY A 156 8.49 -16.78 -7.01
N VAL A 157 9.40 -16.63 -6.05
CA VAL A 157 9.19 -17.02 -4.66
C VAL A 157 8.35 -15.94 -3.98
N GLN A 158 7.19 -16.31 -3.47
CA GLN A 158 6.43 -15.43 -2.56
C GLN A 158 6.98 -15.61 -1.15
N ARG A 159 7.52 -14.53 -0.56
CA ARG A 159 7.95 -14.49 0.84
C ARG A 159 6.85 -13.89 1.68
N GLN A 160 6.47 -14.56 2.73
CA GLN A 160 5.72 -14.00 3.84
C GLN A 160 6.66 -13.41 4.89
#